data_1e9065efaac24d3fecc92e26c60780ee
#
_entry.id   1e9065efaac24d3fecc92e26c60780ee
#
_cell.length_a   1.000
_cell.length_b   1.000
_cell.length_c   1.000
_cell.angle_alpha   90.00
_cell.angle_beta   90.00
_cell.angle_gamma   90.00
#
_symmetry.space_group_name_H-M   'P 1'
#
loop_
_entity.id
_entity.type
_entity.pdbx_description
1 polymer ?
#
loop_
_entity_poly.entity_id
_entity_poly.type
_entity_poly.pdbx_seq_one_letter_code
_entity_poly.pdbx_strand_id
1 'polypeptide(L)'
;MKEIGEIYLGRMNNGAHFLFMSNISQRAESDAKVKEKAATLVANLSNAVKQEDANLKISQKSLLTDDIARADTERDSLYASYKKVAQGYLNFPAEDIAQAAKVLNQHIKDYAIDPKMQLDRETGLLINFIADLEEKYQAEVEKLALTPFVTSLKSANERVRTLTASRTDERTSIT
;
A
#
# COMPACT_ATOMS: atom_id res chain seq x y z
N MET A 1 -44.53 12.92 -23.34
CA MET A 1 -43.46 11.91 -23.33
C MET A 1 -42.39 12.40 -22.40
N LYS A 2 -41.93 11.61 -21.44
CA LYS A 2 -40.79 12.02 -20.60
C LYS A 2 -39.52 11.82 -21.45
N GLU A 3 -38.80 12.90 -21.71
CA GLU A 3 -37.50 12.82 -22.38
C GLU A 3 -36.46 12.22 -21.44
N ILE A 4 -35.62 11.34 -21.96
CA ILE A 4 -34.48 10.82 -21.26
C ILE A 4 -33.36 11.87 -21.43
N GLY A 5 -32.85 12.39 -20.34
CA GLY A 5 -31.75 13.36 -20.39
C GLY A 5 -30.47 12.75 -21.01
N GLU A 6 -29.66 13.57 -21.62
CA GLU A 6 -28.39 13.16 -22.21
C GLU A 6 -27.42 12.66 -21.15
N ILE A 7 -26.81 11.51 -21.39
CA ILE A 7 -25.78 10.90 -20.52
C ILE A 7 -24.50 10.77 -21.31
N TYR A 8 -23.43 11.43 -20.83
CA TYR A 8 -22.12 11.40 -21.47
C TYR A 8 -21.24 10.30 -20.86
N LEU A 9 -21.43 9.04 -21.31
CA LEU A 9 -20.69 7.88 -20.82
C LEU A 9 -19.16 8.06 -20.93
N GLY A 10 -18.67 8.67 -22.00
CA GLY A 10 -17.23 8.89 -22.23
C GLY A 10 -16.58 9.91 -21.28
N ARG A 11 -17.35 10.58 -20.41
CA ARG A 11 -16.84 11.49 -19.37
C ARG A 11 -16.84 10.86 -17.99
N MET A 12 -17.37 9.67 -17.85
CA MET A 12 -17.33 8.93 -16.57
C MET A 12 -15.94 8.32 -16.37
N ASN A 13 -15.46 8.30 -15.11
CA ASN A 13 -14.34 7.46 -14.77
C ASN A 13 -14.78 5.98 -14.79
N ASN A 14 -13.81 5.07 -14.89
CA ASN A 14 -14.06 3.64 -15.08
C ASN A 14 -15.00 3.05 -14.00
N GLY A 15 -14.82 3.42 -12.72
CA GLY A 15 -15.67 2.93 -11.63
C GLY A 15 -17.11 3.46 -11.71
N ALA A 16 -17.30 4.74 -12.06
CA ALA A 16 -18.65 5.31 -12.24
C ALA A 16 -19.34 4.72 -13.46
N HIS A 17 -18.62 4.49 -14.56
CA HIS A 17 -19.14 3.84 -15.76
C HIS A 17 -19.59 2.40 -15.44
N PHE A 18 -18.73 1.61 -14.79
CA PHE A 18 -19.06 0.26 -14.37
C PHE A 18 -20.34 0.21 -13.50
N LEU A 19 -20.42 1.05 -12.46
CA LEU A 19 -21.59 1.09 -11.58
C LEU A 19 -22.87 1.45 -12.35
N PHE A 20 -22.79 2.43 -13.23
CA PHE A 20 -23.91 2.85 -14.07
C PHE A 20 -24.38 1.71 -14.99
N MET A 21 -23.46 1.06 -15.71
CA MET A 21 -23.77 -0.04 -16.63
C MET A 21 -24.26 -1.29 -15.90
N SER A 22 -23.73 -1.59 -14.71
CA SER A 22 -24.22 -2.68 -13.85
C SER A 22 -25.67 -2.46 -13.43
N ASN A 23 -26.03 -1.24 -13.03
CA ASN A 23 -27.41 -0.91 -12.67
C ASN A 23 -28.37 -1.02 -13.87
N ILE A 24 -27.93 -0.64 -15.06
CA ILE A 24 -28.74 -0.81 -16.30
C ILE A 24 -28.90 -2.30 -16.62
N SER A 25 -27.83 -3.09 -16.57
CA SER A 25 -27.86 -4.52 -16.82
C SER A 25 -28.83 -5.23 -15.87
N GLN A 26 -28.76 -4.94 -14.59
CA GLN A 26 -29.63 -5.52 -13.57
C GLN A 26 -31.11 -5.17 -13.82
N ARG A 27 -31.41 -3.91 -14.19
CA ARG A 27 -32.79 -3.49 -14.53
C ARG A 27 -33.30 -4.18 -15.79
N ALA A 28 -32.46 -4.29 -16.82
CA ALA A 28 -32.81 -4.98 -18.05
C ALA A 28 -33.07 -6.48 -17.83
N GLU A 29 -32.30 -7.12 -16.96
CA GLU A 29 -32.50 -8.53 -16.60
C GLU A 29 -33.72 -8.76 -15.73
N SER A 30 -34.16 -7.80 -14.93
CA SER A 30 -35.35 -7.90 -14.08
C SER A 30 -36.66 -7.55 -14.80
N ASP A 31 -36.61 -6.83 -15.93
CA ASP A 31 -37.80 -6.48 -16.70
C ASP A 31 -38.18 -7.60 -17.67
N ALA A 32 -39.33 -8.27 -17.41
CA ALA A 32 -39.79 -9.38 -18.19
C ALA A 32 -40.05 -9.01 -19.69
N LYS A 33 -40.53 -7.79 -19.95
CA LYS A 33 -40.85 -7.33 -21.33
C LYS A 33 -39.58 -7.04 -22.12
N VAL A 34 -38.55 -6.46 -21.43
CA VAL A 34 -37.24 -6.22 -22.05
C VAL A 34 -36.56 -7.56 -22.33
N LYS A 35 -36.61 -8.49 -21.39
CA LYS A 35 -36.01 -9.81 -21.52
C LYS A 35 -36.66 -10.62 -22.66
N GLU A 36 -37.97 -10.54 -22.80
CA GLU A 36 -38.71 -11.20 -23.90
C GLU A 36 -38.31 -10.64 -25.27
N LYS A 37 -38.27 -9.31 -25.41
CA LYS A 37 -38.05 -8.64 -26.71
C LYS A 37 -36.59 -8.47 -27.10
N ALA A 38 -35.66 -8.48 -26.15
CA ALA A 38 -34.25 -8.12 -26.34
C ALA A 38 -33.29 -9.08 -25.65
N ALA A 39 -33.64 -10.36 -25.48
CA ALA A 39 -32.86 -11.35 -24.72
C ALA A 39 -31.36 -11.36 -25.08
N THR A 40 -31.06 -11.39 -26.38
CA THR A 40 -29.66 -11.40 -26.85
C THR A 40 -28.92 -10.14 -26.51
N LEU A 41 -29.55 -8.96 -26.57
CA LEU A 41 -28.91 -7.68 -26.21
C LEU A 41 -28.69 -7.58 -24.71
N VAL A 42 -29.63 -8.08 -23.90
CA VAL A 42 -29.46 -8.15 -22.44
C VAL A 42 -28.29 -9.06 -22.05
N ALA A 43 -28.19 -10.23 -22.70
CA ALA A 43 -27.06 -11.14 -22.46
C ALA A 43 -25.71 -10.52 -22.87
N ASN A 44 -25.65 -9.83 -24.00
CA ASN A 44 -24.44 -9.12 -24.45
C ASN A 44 -24.05 -8.01 -23.50
N LEU A 45 -25.00 -7.23 -23.00
CA LEU A 45 -24.74 -6.18 -22.00
C LEU A 45 -24.20 -6.79 -20.71
N SER A 46 -24.83 -7.86 -20.20
CA SER A 46 -24.36 -8.55 -18.98
C SER A 46 -22.92 -9.07 -19.13
N ASN A 47 -22.62 -9.66 -20.30
CA ASN A 47 -21.25 -10.12 -20.58
C ASN A 47 -20.23 -8.97 -20.68
N ALA A 48 -20.61 -7.85 -21.30
CA ALA A 48 -19.74 -6.66 -21.39
C ALA A 48 -19.44 -6.08 -20.00
N VAL A 49 -20.46 -5.99 -19.13
CA VAL A 49 -20.30 -5.54 -17.73
C VAL A 49 -19.37 -6.47 -16.94
N LYS A 50 -19.51 -7.80 -17.12
CA LYS A 50 -18.58 -8.76 -16.48
C LYS A 50 -17.14 -8.61 -16.96
N GLN A 51 -16.93 -8.35 -18.25
CA GLN A 51 -15.59 -8.10 -18.78
C GLN A 51 -15.00 -6.78 -18.25
N GLU A 52 -15.82 -5.74 -18.13
CA GLU A 52 -15.41 -4.46 -17.55
C GLU A 52 -14.98 -4.64 -16.08
N ASP A 53 -15.77 -5.37 -15.27
CA ASP A 53 -15.44 -5.70 -13.88
C ASP A 53 -14.10 -6.45 -13.76
N ALA A 54 -13.91 -7.47 -14.61
CA ALA A 54 -12.66 -8.24 -14.62
C ALA A 54 -11.45 -7.36 -14.96
N ASN A 55 -11.56 -6.48 -15.95
CA ASN A 55 -10.50 -5.56 -16.34
C ASN A 55 -10.23 -4.50 -15.25
N LEU A 56 -11.27 -4.01 -14.60
CA LEU A 56 -11.13 -3.05 -13.49
C LEU A 56 -10.38 -3.67 -12.31
N LYS A 57 -10.69 -4.91 -11.95
CA LYS A 57 -10.00 -5.67 -10.90
C LYS A 57 -8.51 -5.90 -11.22
N ILE A 58 -8.17 -6.23 -12.46
CA ILE A 58 -6.79 -6.39 -12.91
C ILE A 58 -6.02 -5.06 -12.80
N SER A 59 -6.63 -3.96 -13.24
CA SER A 59 -6.04 -2.61 -13.17
C SER A 59 -5.78 -2.18 -11.73
N GLN A 60 -6.72 -2.43 -10.82
CA GLN A 60 -6.56 -2.11 -9.39
C GLN A 60 -5.44 -2.94 -8.75
N LYS A 61 -5.32 -4.23 -9.06
CA LYS A 61 -4.22 -5.09 -8.60
C LYS A 61 -2.85 -4.58 -9.05
N SER A 62 -2.73 -4.13 -10.29
CA SER A 62 -1.48 -3.58 -10.83
C SER A 62 -1.07 -2.31 -10.08
N LEU A 63 -2.01 -1.37 -9.90
CA LEU A 63 -1.77 -0.12 -9.16
C LEU A 63 -1.34 -0.38 -7.72
N LEU A 64 -2.00 -1.30 -7.01
CA LEU A 64 -1.64 -1.64 -5.64
C LEU A 64 -0.25 -2.28 -5.54
N THR A 65 0.12 -3.10 -6.52
CA THR A 65 1.47 -3.69 -6.58
C THR A 65 2.54 -2.62 -6.73
N ASP A 66 2.31 -1.63 -7.61
CA ASP A 66 3.22 -0.51 -7.81
C ASP A 66 3.31 0.39 -6.58
N ASP A 67 2.19 0.60 -5.88
CA ASP A 67 2.15 1.37 -4.64
C ASP A 67 2.93 0.69 -3.51
N ILE A 68 2.82 -0.64 -3.37
CA ILE A 68 3.61 -1.42 -2.41
C ILE A 68 5.09 -1.30 -2.74
N ALA A 69 5.50 -1.47 -4.00
CA ALA A 69 6.89 -1.39 -4.40
C ALA A 69 7.50 0.01 -4.13
N ARG A 70 6.74 1.08 -4.37
CA ARG A 70 7.17 2.45 -4.05
C ARG A 70 7.32 2.68 -2.54
N ALA A 71 6.35 2.23 -1.75
CA ALA A 71 6.38 2.36 -0.30
C ALA A 71 7.55 1.56 0.31
N ASP A 72 7.84 0.38 -0.22
CA ASP A 72 8.97 -0.46 0.16
C ASP A 72 10.31 0.23 -0.12
N THR A 73 10.48 0.75 -1.34
CA THR A 73 11.68 1.51 -1.74
C THR A 73 11.91 2.74 -0.84
N GLU A 74 10.85 3.47 -0.48
CA GLU A 74 10.92 4.62 0.44
C GLU A 74 11.37 4.19 1.83
N ARG A 75 10.80 3.12 2.37
CA ARG A 75 11.16 2.53 3.66
C ARG A 75 12.62 2.11 3.70
N ASP A 76 13.08 1.40 2.68
CA ASP A 76 14.46 0.93 2.56
C ASP A 76 15.45 2.07 2.51
N SER A 77 15.12 3.14 1.78
CA SER A 77 15.93 4.36 1.71
C SER A 77 16.05 5.05 3.07
N LEU A 78 14.95 5.13 3.83
CA LEU A 78 14.95 5.70 5.17
C LEU A 78 15.78 4.87 6.15
N TYR A 79 15.64 3.54 6.11
CA TYR A 79 16.44 2.64 6.95
C TYR A 79 17.93 2.72 6.61
N ALA A 80 18.28 2.74 5.33
CA ALA A 80 19.66 2.90 4.89
C ALA A 80 20.26 4.25 5.32
N SER A 81 19.47 5.32 5.26
CA SER A 81 19.87 6.65 5.70
C SER A 81 20.08 6.71 7.21
N TYR A 82 19.14 6.14 7.99
CA TYR A 82 19.30 5.99 9.44
C TYR A 82 20.61 5.29 9.80
N LYS A 83 20.90 4.14 9.17
CA LYS A 83 22.14 3.38 9.38
C LYS A 83 23.39 4.22 9.10
N LYS A 84 23.42 4.91 7.96
CA LYS A 84 24.56 5.74 7.57
C LYS A 84 24.83 6.86 8.57
N VAL A 85 23.78 7.53 9.04
CA VAL A 85 23.94 8.62 10.02
C VAL A 85 24.43 8.06 11.36
N ALA A 86 23.84 6.97 11.87
CA ALA A 86 24.29 6.32 13.10
C ALA A 86 25.76 5.87 12.99
N GLN A 87 26.17 5.31 11.85
CA GLN A 87 27.56 4.92 11.59
C GLN A 87 28.50 6.11 11.51
N GLY A 88 28.04 7.23 10.96
CA GLY A 88 28.85 8.46 10.85
C GLY A 88 29.29 9.02 12.20
N TYR A 89 28.54 8.76 13.26
CA TYR A 89 28.87 9.20 14.62
C TYR A 89 29.85 8.29 15.39
N LEU A 90 30.25 7.13 14.87
CA LEU A 90 31.11 6.17 15.59
C LEU A 90 32.46 6.74 16.03
N ASN A 91 33.02 7.63 15.23
CA ASN A 91 34.30 8.27 15.51
C ASN A 91 34.14 9.77 15.84
N PHE A 92 32.99 10.16 16.39
CA PHE A 92 32.74 11.54 16.74
C PHE A 92 33.68 11.97 17.91
N PRO A 93 34.19 13.22 17.88
CA PRO A 93 35.17 13.66 18.90
C PRO A 93 34.64 13.66 20.33
N ALA A 94 33.35 13.90 20.55
CA ALA A 94 32.69 13.79 21.83
C ALA A 94 32.42 12.32 22.18
N GLU A 95 33.01 11.84 23.28
CA GLU A 95 32.96 10.42 23.66
C GLU A 95 31.55 9.93 23.95
N ASP A 96 30.69 10.73 24.52
CA ASP A 96 29.31 10.41 24.83
C ASP A 96 28.46 10.23 23.58
N ILE A 97 28.73 11.01 22.51
CA ILE A 97 28.09 10.85 21.19
C ILE A 97 28.59 9.57 20.51
N ALA A 98 29.92 9.34 20.52
CA ALA A 98 30.51 8.12 19.97
C ALA A 98 29.97 6.86 20.68
N GLN A 99 29.78 6.92 21.99
CA GLN A 99 29.20 5.80 22.76
C GLN A 99 27.75 5.54 22.41
N ALA A 100 26.89 6.57 22.28
CA ALA A 100 25.52 6.43 21.80
C ALA A 100 25.48 5.80 20.41
N ALA A 101 26.37 6.22 19.51
CA ALA A 101 26.50 5.63 18.18
C ALA A 101 26.88 4.14 18.22
N LYS A 102 27.80 3.74 19.12
CA LYS A 102 28.15 2.31 19.29
C LYS A 102 26.96 1.47 19.71
N VAL A 103 26.14 1.96 20.64
CA VAL A 103 24.91 1.27 21.09
C VAL A 103 23.95 1.08 19.93
N LEU A 104 23.61 2.14 19.19
CA LEU A 104 22.69 2.04 18.05
C LEU A 104 23.24 1.18 16.90
N ASN A 105 24.55 1.22 16.66
CA ASN A 105 25.17 0.34 15.66
C ASN A 105 25.15 -1.13 16.08
N GLN A 106 25.27 -1.45 17.39
CA GLN A 106 25.07 -2.81 17.85
C GLN A 106 23.63 -3.27 17.63
N HIS A 107 22.65 -2.44 17.97
CA HIS A 107 21.23 -2.72 17.71
C HIS A 107 20.95 -2.99 16.22
N ILE A 108 21.52 -2.20 15.29
CA ILE A 108 21.44 -2.43 13.84
C ILE A 108 21.99 -3.81 13.47
N LYS A 109 23.13 -4.22 14.06
CA LYS A 109 23.74 -5.53 13.81
C LYS A 109 22.91 -6.69 14.35
N ASP A 110 22.32 -6.51 15.52
CA ASP A 110 21.52 -7.55 16.19
C ASP A 110 20.26 -7.90 15.39
N TYR A 111 19.62 -6.91 14.80
CA TYR A 111 18.45 -7.13 13.93
C TYR A 111 18.83 -7.62 12.53
N ALA A 112 19.99 -7.25 12.01
CA ALA A 112 20.51 -7.67 10.71
C ALA A 112 19.49 -7.57 9.57
N ILE A 113 18.71 -6.48 9.54
CA ILE A 113 17.68 -6.26 8.53
C ILE A 113 18.33 -6.04 7.17
N ASP A 114 17.97 -6.88 6.19
CA ASP A 114 18.38 -6.77 4.79
C ASP A 114 17.15 -6.35 3.95
N PRO A 115 17.19 -5.21 3.23
CA PRO A 115 16.12 -4.79 2.33
C PRO A 115 15.77 -5.78 1.19
N LYS A 116 16.56 -6.82 1.01
CA LYS A 116 16.29 -7.88 0.01
C LYS A 116 15.50 -9.06 0.60
N MET A 117 15.21 -9.05 1.89
CA MET A 117 14.43 -10.11 2.49
C MET A 117 12.96 -10.03 2.06
N GLN A 118 12.19 -11.08 2.38
CA GLN A 118 10.75 -11.08 2.12
C GLN A 118 10.06 -9.89 2.82
N LEU A 119 9.18 -9.19 2.09
CA LEU A 119 8.49 -7.97 2.50
C LEU A 119 7.84 -8.06 3.90
N ASP A 120 7.06 -9.13 4.14
CA ASP A 120 6.36 -9.30 5.42
C ASP A 120 7.33 -9.56 6.59
N ARG A 121 8.43 -10.28 6.32
CA ARG A 121 9.49 -10.53 7.30
C ARG A 121 10.19 -9.24 7.68
N GLU A 122 10.55 -8.42 6.70
CA GLU A 122 11.18 -7.14 6.93
C GLU A 122 10.26 -6.19 7.71
N THR A 123 8.99 -6.12 7.31
CA THR A 123 7.97 -5.33 8.00
C THR A 123 7.86 -5.72 9.48
N GLY A 124 7.84 -7.01 9.79
CA GLY A 124 7.78 -7.52 11.16
C GLY A 124 9.04 -7.20 11.98
N LEU A 125 10.23 -7.35 11.39
CA LEU A 125 11.49 -7.00 12.06
C LEU A 125 11.58 -5.50 12.34
N LEU A 126 11.15 -4.65 11.39
CA LEU A 126 11.16 -3.20 11.57
C LEU A 126 10.19 -2.73 12.64
N ILE A 127 9.05 -3.39 12.86
CA ILE A 127 8.14 -3.08 13.99
C ILE A 127 8.90 -3.19 15.30
N ASN A 128 9.59 -4.32 15.56
CA ASN A 128 10.33 -4.54 16.79
C ASN A 128 11.57 -3.64 16.89
N PHE A 129 12.29 -3.45 15.80
CA PHE A 129 13.43 -2.55 15.70
C PHE A 129 13.07 -1.12 16.11
N ILE A 130 11.96 -0.60 15.58
CA ILE A 130 11.48 0.75 15.87
C ILE A 130 10.99 0.86 17.32
N ALA A 131 10.28 -0.15 17.83
CA ALA A 131 9.82 -0.18 19.21
C ALA A 131 11.01 -0.13 20.19
N ASP A 132 12.07 -0.88 19.93
CA ASP A 132 13.29 -0.80 20.75
C ASP A 132 13.94 0.58 20.69
N LEU A 133 13.94 1.27 19.55
CA LEU A 133 14.46 2.64 19.43
C LEU A 133 13.62 3.66 20.20
N GLU A 134 12.31 3.46 20.28
CA GLU A 134 11.39 4.35 21.00
C GLU A 134 11.39 4.10 22.51
N GLU A 135 11.63 2.85 22.95
CA GLU A 135 11.52 2.44 24.34
C GLU A 135 12.87 2.27 25.03
N LYS A 136 13.78 1.48 24.44
CA LYS A 136 15.07 1.12 25.07
C LYS A 136 16.19 2.08 24.76
N TYR A 137 16.21 2.63 23.55
CA TYR A 137 17.31 3.43 23.02
C TYR A 137 16.92 4.88 22.74
N GLN A 138 15.83 5.36 23.36
CA GLN A 138 15.33 6.73 23.17
C GLN A 138 16.41 7.79 23.45
N ALA A 139 17.18 7.62 24.53
CA ALA A 139 18.22 8.57 24.91
C ALA A 139 19.34 8.67 23.86
N GLU A 140 19.76 7.55 23.28
CA GLU A 140 20.77 7.49 22.22
C GLU A 140 20.24 8.10 20.91
N VAL A 141 18.98 7.80 20.58
CA VAL A 141 18.29 8.37 19.40
C VAL A 141 18.19 9.89 19.50
N GLU A 142 17.78 10.43 20.65
CA GLU A 142 17.71 11.86 20.90
C GLU A 142 19.10 12.52 20.87
N LYS A 143 20.08 11.89 21.50
CA LYS A 143 21.46 12.39 21.55
C LYS A 143 22.08 12.54 20.16
N LEU A 144 21.78 11.62 19.23
CA LEU A 144 22.26 11.66 17.86
C LEU A 144 21.30 12.42 16.91
N ALA A 145 20.26 13.07 17.43
CA ALA A 145 19.22 13.77 16.66
C ALA A 145 18.55 12.88 15.58
N LEU A 146 18.37 11.58 15.86
CA LEU A 146 17.81 10.60 14.93
C LEU A 146 16.29 10.43 15.04
N THR A 147 15.63 11.11 15.96
CA THR A 147 14.17 11.05 16.16
C THR A 147 13.39 11.26 14.86
N PRO A 148 13.72 12.22 13.96
CA PRO A 148 13.00 12.36 12.70
C PRO A 148 13.11 11.12 11.78
N PHE A 149 14.26 10.45 11.78
CA PHE A 149 14.44 9.20 11.03
C PHE A 149 13.58 8.08 11.58
N VAL A 150 13.53 7.90 12.90
CA VAL A 150 12.72 6.88 13.56
C VAL A 150 11.22 7.09 13.26
N THR A 151 10.75 8.34 13.39
CA THR A 151 9.36 8.70 13.09
C THR A 151 9.00 8.45 11.63
N SER A 152 9.87 8.86 10.70
CA SER A 152 9.63 8.65 9.26
C SER A 152 9.67 7.16 8.89
N LEU A 153 10.60 6.41 9.46
CA LEU A 153 10.72 4.96 9.23
C LEU A 153 9.49 4.21 9.76
N LYS A 154 8.97 4.61 10.92
CA LYS A 154 7.72 4.06 11.48
C LYS A 154 6.54 4.29 10.55
N SER A 155 6.37 5.51 10.06
CA SER A 155 5.31 5.87 9.11
C SER A 155 5.43 5.11 7.79
N ALA A 156 6.64 4.98 7.25
CA ALA A 156 6.89 4.24 6.02
C ALA A 156 6.62 2.74 6.19
N ASN A 157 7.03 2.14 7.31
CA ASN A 157 6.76 0.73 7.59
C ASN A 157 5.26 0.45 7.76
N GLU A 158 4.53 1.33 8.44
CA GLU A 158 3.07 1.21 8.58
C GLU A 158 2.35 1.36 7.23
N ARG A 159 2.84 2.22 6.33
CA ARG A 159 2.32 2.35 4.97
C ARG A 159 2.47 1.05 4.18
N VAL A 160 3.65 0.42 4.21
CA VAL A 160 3.88 -0.89 3.58
C VAL A 160 2.93 -1.94 4.14
N ARG A 161 2.79 -1.99 5.47
CA ARG A 161 1.89 -2.92 6.17
C ARG A 161 0.43 -2.75 5.72
N THR A 162 -0.07 -1.52 5.69
CA THR A 162 -1.45 -1.20 5.29
C THR A 162 -1.72 -1.61 3.84
N LEU A 163 -0.82 -1.26 2.91
CA LEU A 163 -0.95 -1.60 1.49
C LEU A 163 -0.91 -3.13 1.27
N THR A 164 -0.06 -3.83 2.03
CA THR A 164 0.03 -5.30 1.94
C THR A 164 -1.22 -5.98 2.49
N ALA A 165 -1.80 -5.47 3.59
CA ALA A 165 -3.06 -5.95 4.12
C ALA A 165 -4.20 -5.78 3.11
N SER A 166 -4.33 -4.61 2.49
CA SER A 166 -5.32 -4.35 1.44
C SER A 166 -5.21 -5.33 0.26
N ARG A 167 -3.98 -5.68 -0.15
CA ARG A 167 -3.73 -6.70 -1.19
C ARG A 167 -4.22 -8.10 -0.78
N THR A 168 -4.10 -8.43 0.49
CA THR A 168 -4.55 -9.73 1.02
C THR A 168 -6.07 -9.80 1.06
N ASP A 169 -6.74 -8.74 1.51
CA ASP A 169 -8.20 -8.64 1.58
C ASP A 169 -8.83 -8.73 0.17
N GLU A 170 -8.23 -8.09 -0.83
CA GLU A 170 -8.67 -8.22 -2.22
C GLU A 170 -8.57 -9.66 -2.74
N ARG A 171 -7.54 -10.42 -2.35
CA ARG A 171 -7.39 -11.83 -2.74
C ARG A 171 -8.43 -12.74 -2.10
N THR A 172 -8.80 -12.49 -0.85
CA THR A 172 -9.80 -13.27 -0.11
C THR A 172 -11.21 -12.99 -0.57
N SER A 173 -11.51 -11.80 -1.08
CA SER A 173 -12.84 -11.44 -1.59
C SER A 173 -13.16 -12.03 -2.97
N ILE A 174 -12.21 -12.69 -3.61
CA ILE A 174 -12.33 -13.28 -4.97
C ILE A 174 -12.54 -14.81 -4.92
N THR A 175 -12.47 -15.42 -3.74
CA THR A 175 -12.72 -16.84 -3.50
C THR A 175 -14.14 -17.09 -3.06
#